data_a0f17b9e56b210bbadcb26baa7a117bd
#
_entry.id   a0f17b9e56b210bbadcb26baa7a117bd
#
_cell.length_a   1.000
_cell.length_b   1.000
_cell.length_c   1.000
_cell.angle_alpha   90.00
_cell.angle_beta   90.00
_cell.angle_gamma   90.00
#
_symmetry.space_group_name_H-M   'P 1'
#
loop_
_entity.id
_entity.type
_entity.pdbx_description
1 polymer ?
#
loop_
_entity_poly.entity_id
_entity_poly.type
_entity_poly.pdbx_seq_one_letter_code
_entity_poly.pdbx_strand_id
1 'polypeptide(L)' 'MELEQCRKEIDRIDRELTKLLEERMKVVALVGAYKKEHHMEVFDPR' A
#
# COMPACT_ATOMS: atom_id res chain seq x y z
N MET A 1 8.78 16.33 25.53
CA MET A 1 8.54 16.14 24.11
C MET A 1 7.67 17.25 23.56
N GLU A 2 8.15 17.92 22.56
CA GLU A 2 7.44 19.06 22.00
C GLU A 2 6.37 18.65 21.02
N LEU A 3 5.25 19.35 21.07
CA LEU A 3 4.14 19.09 20.16
C LEU A 3 4.55 19.26 18.70
N GLU A 4 5.37 20.28 18.43
CA GLU A 4 5.88 20.54 17.09
C GLU A 4 6.69 19.38 16.55
N GLN A 5 7.53 18.79 17.38
CA GLN A 5 8.31 17.63 17.02
C GLN A 5 7.42 16.43 16.74
N CYS A 6 6.38 16.25 17.51
CA CYS A 6 5.43 15.18 17.31
C CYS A 6 4.74 15.32 15.97
N ARG A 7 4.37 16.51 15.58
CA ARG A 7 3.73 16.78 14.29
C ARG A 7 4.67 16.47 13.14
N LYS A 8 5.93 16.83 13.26
CA LYS A 8 6.92 16.53 12.23
C LYS A 8 7.10 15.03 12.06
N GLU A 9 7.12 14.30 13.16
CA GLU A 9 7.23 12.85 13.11
C GLU A 9 6.01 12.22 12.47
N ILE A 10 4.83 12.71 12.79
CA ILE A 10 3.60 12.23 12.18
C ILE A 10 3.61 12.49 10.67
N ASP A 11 4.03 13.67 10.26
CA ASP A 11 4.11 14.02 8.83
C ASP A 11 5.06 13.10 8.08
N ARG A 12 6.20 12.79 8.70
CA ARG A 12 7.17 11.87 8.11
C ARG A 12 6.59 10.47 7.95
N ILE A 13 5.94 9.99 8.98
CA ILE A 13 5.33 8.66 8.99
C ILE A 13 4.22 8.59 7.94
N ASP A 14 3.40 9.63 7.86
CA ASP A 14 2.31 9.69 6.90
C ASP A 14 2.82 9.62 5.45
N ARG A 15 3.92 10.30 5.16
CA ARG A 15 4.53 10.24 3.84
C ARG A 15 5.02 8.84 3.49
N GLU A 16 5.61 8.16 4.46
CA GLU A 16 6.06 6.80 4.26
C GLU A 16 4.90 5.84 4.09
N LEU A 17 3.84 6.03 4.86
CA LEU A 17 2.64 5.22 4.73
C LEU A 17 2.03 5.37 3.33
N THR A 18 1.95 6.58 2.83
CA THR A 18 1.42 6.85 1.48
C THR A 18 2.28 6.16 0.43
N LYS A 19 3.58 6.24 0.57
CA LYS A 19 4.53 5.61 -0.34
C LYS A 19 4.35 4.09 -0.36
N LEU A 20 4.24 3.50 0.82
CA LEU A 20 4.04 2.06 0.95
C LEU A 20 2.69 1.63 0.39
N LEU A 21 1.67 2.44 0.59
CA LEU A 21 0.36 2.17 0.02
C LEU A 21 0.41 2.16 -1.51
N GLU A 22 1.12 3.10 -2.10
CA GLU A 22 1.30 3.13 -3.55
C GLU A 22 2.01 1.88 -4.05
N GLU A 23 3.06 1.46 -3.34
CA GLU A 23 3.77 0.23 -3.68
C GLU A 23 2.87 -0.98 -3.59
N ARG A 24 2.07 -1.03 -2.54
CA ARG A 24 1.12 -2.11 -2.35
C ARG A 24 0.12 -2.19 -3.49
N MET A 25 -0.38 -1.05 -3.92
CA MET A 25 -1.33 -1.00 -5.03
C MET A 25 -0.71 -1.51 -6.33
N LYS A 26 0.55 -1.21 -6.57
CA LYS A 26 1.26 -1.72 -7.73
C LYS A 26 1.39 -3.23 -7.70
N VAL A 27 1.72 -3.78 -6.54
CA VAL A 27 1.86 -5.23 -6.37
C VAL A 27 0.51 -5.92 -6.51
N VAL A 28 -0.55 -5.33 -5.97
CA VAL A 28 -1.91 -5.85 -6.11
C VAL A 28 -2.31 -5.91 -7.59
N ALA A 29 -1.96 -4.89 -8.36
CA ALA A 29 -2.23 -4.89 -9.80
C ALA A 29 -1.48 -6.01 -10.52
N LEU A 30 -0.23 -6.26 -10.12
CA LEU A 30 0.55 -7.36 -10.69
C LEU A 30 -0.05 -8.72 -10.36
N VAL A 31 -0.53 -8.88 -9.14
CA VAL A 31 -1.20 -10.13 -8.72
C VAL A 31 -2.46 -10.34 -9.55
N GLY A 32 -3.23 -9.29 -9.75
CA GLY A 32 -4.43 -9.36 -10.58
C GLY A 32 -4.13 -9.77 -12.01
N ALA A 33 -3.07 -9.19 -12.59
CA ALA A 33 -2.64 -9.54 -13.95
C ALA A 33 -2.17 -10.98 -14.03
N TYR A 34 -1.42 -11.43 -13.03
CA TYR A 34 -0.96 -12.80 -12.97
C TYR A 34 -2.12 -13.79 -12.93
N LYS A 35 -3.10 -13.53 -12.08
CA LYS A 35 -4.26 -14.39 -11.93
C LYS A 35 -5.07 -14.47 -13.22
N LYS A 36 -5.24 -13.35 -13.89
CA LYS A 36 -5.94 -13.30 -15.15
C LYS A 36 -5.23 -14.10 -16.23
N GLU A 37 -3.91 -13.96 -16.31
CA GLU A 37 -3.08 -14.65 -17.28
C GLU A 37 -3.10 -16.16 -17.08
N HIS A 38 -3.15 -16.60 -15.84
CA HIS A 38 -3.15 -18.03 -15.51
C HIS A 38 -4.54 -18.59 -15.28
N HIS A 39 -5.57 -17.85 -15.66
CA HIS A 39 -6.97 -18.27 -15.51
C HIS A 39 -7.36 -18.59 -14.07
N MET A 40 -6.78 -17.84 -13.13
CA MET A 40 -7.11 -17.95 -11.72
C MET A 40 -8.17 -16.93 -11.36
N GLU A 41 -8.87 -17.15 -10.27
CA GLU A 41 -9.83 -16.18 -9.79
C GLU A 41 -9.12 -14.93 -9.26
N VAL A 42 -9.55 -13.79 -9.77
CA VAL A 42 -8.99 -12.50 -9.33
C VAL A 42 -9.57 -12.10 -7.98
N PHE A 43 -10.79 -12.48 -7.73
CA PHE A 43 -11.48 -12.20 -6.47
C PHE A 43 -11.66 -13.47 -5.68
N ASP A 44 -11.16 -13.48 -4.44
CA ASP A 44 -11.29 -14.59 -3.53
C ASP A 44 -12.16 -14.16 -2.35
N PRO A 45 -13.36 -14.71 -2.23
CA PRO A 45 -14.28 -14.33 -1.17
C PRO A 45 -13.93 -14.82 0.22
N ARG A 46 -12.91 -15.64 0.35
CA ARG A 46 -12.52 -16.18 1.67
C ARG A 46 -11.70 -15.26 2.52
#